data_bd0e0fca2d48cbdf549e18f3110a356d
#
_entry.id   bd0e0fca2d48cbdf549e18f3110a356d
#
_cell.length_a   1.000
_cell.length_b   1.000
_cell.length_c   1.000
_cell.angle_alpha   90.00
_cell.angle_beta   90.00
_cell.angle_gamma   90.00
#
_symmetry.space_group_name_H-M   'P 1'
#
loop_
_entity.id
_entity.type
_entity.pdbx_description
1 polymer ?
#
loop_
_entity_poly.entity_id
_entity_poly.type
_entity_poly.pdbx_seq_one_letter_code
_entity_poly.pdbx_strand_id
1 'polypeptide(L)'
;MLTRLSQIYSLKIELFISILLLSLFLFLQIVNSNAENVGADKTISSLNENQQVVTADDVHITITNNGSVERTGQKAIKNTDSETAGTILTIHSGSSVTSTAANTISTEGGEFEINNSGTISTNVSKAISLFDSDGVSITNNSGGIIKSDGNTILGSASTGADNTTIVNSGEIFSTETGDSSSAIILADSDTTTTGTNITNNSGGEIYNAGNDSTIVLGASSTLTNSGSIKNNKSVSNKAIQLKGNNNTVTLKDAGIVVGKIKAANGTTGNKLRFNHGVGRAYYYDISGDLTLEDLDGNQVVKGSAGSVGQGAVSYTHLTLPTSFLV
;
A
#
# COMPACT_ATOMS: atom_id res chain seq x y z
N MET A 1 29.33 -64.86 10.91
CA MET A 1 29.21 -63.85 12.00
C MET A 1 29.17 -62.41 11.45
N LEU A 2 30.04 -62.01 10.52
CA LEU A 2 30.09 -60.70 9.90
C LEU A 2 28.81 -60.28 9.14
N THR A 3 28.16 -61.20 8.44
CA THR A 3 26.92 -60.97 7.69
C THR A 3 25.71 -60.59 8.57
N ARG A 4 25.62 -61.19 9.76
CA ARG A 4 24.55 -60.82 10.73
C ARG A 4 24.78 -59.45 11.37
N LEU A 5 26.04 -59.04 11.60
CA LEU A 5 26.33 -57.72 12.13
C LEU A 5 25.98 -56.62 11.10
N SER A 6 26.34 -56.81 9.81
CA SER A 6 26.00 -55.84 8.78
C SER A 6 24.51 -55.66 8.58
N GLN A 7 23.70 -56.71 8.70
CA GLN A 7 22.22 -56.62 8.65
C GLN A 7 21.64 -55.84 9.84
N ILE A 8 22.19 -56.03 11.06
CA ILE A 8 21.74 -55.32 12.25
C ILE A 8 22.08 -53.82 12.14
N TYR A 9 23.25 -53.46 11.60
CA TYR A 9 23.62 -52.07 11.39
C TYR A 9 22.76 -51.42 10.31
N SER A 10 22.50 -52.10 9.21
CA SER A 10 21.57 -51.61 8.17
C SER A 10 20.17 -51.31 8.72
N LEU A 11 19.61 -52.26 9.49
CA LEU A 11 18.27 -52.11 10.07
C LEU A 11 18.19 -50.93 11.07
N LYS A 12 19.28 -50.70 11.84
CA LYS A 12 19.34 -49.56 12.77
C LYS A 12 19.42 -48.22 12.05
N ILE A 13 20.16 -48.15 10.93
CA ILE A 13 20.28 -46.95 10.11
C ILE A 13 18.94 -46.66 9.43
N GLU A 14 18.26 -47.66 8.88
CA GLU A 14 16.95 -47.47 8.25
C GLU A 14 15.90 -46.99 9.25
N LEU A 15 15.89 -47.58 10.47
CA LEU A 15 15.00 -47.17 11.54
C LEU A 15 15.29 -45.71 11.98
N PHE A 16 16.57 -45.34 12.10
CA PHE A 16 16.95 -44.00 12.49
C PHE A 16 16.55 -42.96 11.41
N ILE A 17 16.77 -43.27 10.13
CA ILE A 17 16.35 -42.42 9.00
C ILE A 17 14.82 -42.31 8.98
N SER A 18 14.08 -43.37 9.20
CA SER A 18 12.61 -43.36 9.24
C SER A 18 12.07 -42.51 10.39
N ILE A 19 12.68 -42.61 11.58
CA ILE A 19 12.31 -41.75 12.71
C ILE A 19 12.62 -40.29 12.45
N LEU A 20 13.77 -40.02 11.85
CA LEU A 20 14.17 -38.65 11.47
C LEU A 20 13.23 -38.06 10.43
N LEU A 21 12.86 -38.83 9.40
CA LEU A 21 11.91 -38.40 8.36
C LEU A 21 10.50 -38.22 8.95
N LEU A 22 10.07 -39.09 9.85
CA LEU A 22 8.78 -38.96 10.52
C LEU A 22 8.74 -37.72 11.43
N SER A 23 9.83 -37.47 12.18
CA SER A 23 9.93 -36.27 13.02
C SER A 23 9.96 -35.01 12.20
N LEU A 24 10.68 -34.99 11.06
CA LEU A 24 10.71 -33.88 10.11
C LEU A 24 9.33 -33.67 9.46
N PHE A 25 8.66 -34.75 9.08
CA PHE A 25 7.29 -34.72 8.53
C PHE A 25 6.27 -34.20 9.55
N LEU A 26 6.36 -34.66 10.82
CA LEU A 26 5.52 -34.16 11.91
C LEU A 26 5.82 -32.67 12.19
N PHE A 27 7.09 -32.27 12.18
CA PHE A 27 7.48 -30.86 12.34
C PHE A 27 6.99 -29.99 11.19
N LEU A 28 7.06 -30.48 9.93
CA LEU A 28 6.49 -29.81 8.77
C LEU A 28 4.95 -29.71 8.86
N GLN A 29 4.28 -30.73 9.36
CA GLN A 29 2.83 -30.70 9.58
C GLN A 29 2.42 -29.70 10.67
N ILE A 30 3.20 -29.59 11.75
CA ILE A 30 2.95 -28.61 12.83
C ILE A 30 3.15 -27.20 12.33
N VAL A 31 4.14 -26.95 11.46
CA VAL A 31 4.39 -25.62 10.86
C VAL A 31 3.31 -25.25 9.83
N ASN A 32 2.64 -26.22 9.21
CA ASN A 32 1.68 -25.96 8.12
C ASN A 32 0.20 -25.90 8.54
N SER A 33 -0.16 -26.20 9.79
CA SER A 33 -1.58 -26.39 10.17
C SER A 33 -2.18 -25.28 11.05
N ASN A 34 -1.51 -24.14 11.23
CA ASN A 34 -1.98 -23.12 12.17
C ASN A 34 -2.75 -21.99 11.45
N ALA A 35 -3.83 -22.34 10.75
CA ALA A 35 -4.85 -21.40 10.36
C ALA A 35 -5.97 -21.42 11.40
N GLU A 36 -6.39 -20.26 11.84
CA GLU A 36 -7.50 -20.06 12.75
C GLU A 36 -8.64 -19.39 11.98
N ASN A 37 -9.79 -20.06 11.90
CA ASN A 37 -10.97 -19.51 11.28
C ASN A 37 -11.62 -18.49 12.21
N VAL A 38 -11.83 -17.28 11.69
CA VAL A 38 -12.44 -16.17 12.40
C VAL A 38 -13.82 -15.93 11.79
N GLY A 39 -14.83 -16.52 12.40
CA GLY A 39 -16.24 -16.39 11.99
C GLY A 39 -17.06 -15.46 12.88
N ALA A 40 -16.42 -14.74 13.80
CA ALA A 40 -17.01 -13.77 14.72
C ALA A 40 -15.94 -12.77 15.18
N ASP A 41 -16.37 -11.69 15.82
CA ASP A 41 -15.48 -10.68 16.38
C ASP A 41 -14.38 -11.27 17.27
N LYS A 42 -13.16 -10.80 17.08
CA LYS A 42 -12.00 -11.32 17.76
C LYS A 42 -11.07 -10.21 18.24
N THR A 43 -10.66 -10.31 19.51
CA THR A 43 -9.62 -9.46 20.09
C THR A 43 -8.33 -10.26 20.33
N ILE A 44 -7.20 -9.72 19.84
CA ILE A 44 -5.85 -10.27 20.00
C ILE A 44 -5.04 -9.29 20.85
N SER A 45 -4.69 -9.71 22.09
CA SER A 45 -3.97 -8.87 23.07
C SER A 45 -2.57 -9.41 23.44
N SER A 46 -2.13 -10.46 22.75
CA SER A 46 -0.81 -11.09 22.93
C SER A 46 -0.31 -11.60 21.58
N LEU A 47 0.88 -12.18 21.56
CA LEU A 47 1.41 -12.83 20.36
C LEU A 47 0.48 -13.94 19.89
N ASN A 48 0.10 -13.90 18.62
CA ASN A 48 -0.64 -14.94 17.93
C ASN A 48 0.14 -15.36 16.66
N GLU A 49 0.60 -16.59 16.65
CA GLU A 49 1.35 -17.16 15.52
C GLU A 49 0.45 -17.87 14.50
N ASN A 50 -0.86 -17.86 14.70
CA ASN A 50 -1.80 -18.45 13.78
C ASN A 50 -2.20 -17.47 12.67
N GLN A 51 -2.33 -17.96 11.44
CA GLN A 51 -2.97 -17.20 10.38
C GLN A 51 -4.44 -16.96 10.76
N GLN A 52 -4.86 -15.70 10.67
CA GLN A 52 -6.26 -15.34 10.86
C GLN A 52 -6.99 -15.41 9.51
N VAL A 53 -7.91 -16.35 9.40
CA VAL A 53 -8.70 -16.57 8.19
C VAL A 53 -10.13 -16.13 8.46
N VAL A 54 -10.55 -15.02 7.85
CA VAL A 54 -11.93 -14.53 7.95
C VAL A 54 -12.85 -15.42 7.11
N THR A 55 -13.91 -15.91 7.72
CA THR A 55 -14.82 -16.90 7.11
C THR A 55 -16.30 -16.49 7.20
N ALA A 56 -16.60 -15.29 7.68
CA ALA A 56 -17.95 -14.76 7.79
C ALA A 56 -17.97 -13.25 7.50
N ASP A 57 -19.14 -12.73 7.18
CA ASP A 57 -19.38 -11.29 6.99
C ASP A 57 -19.35 -10.54 8.32
N ASP A 58 -19.13 -9.23 8.23
CA ASP A 58 -19.20 -8.28 9.36
C ASP A 58 -18.30 -8.67 10.56
N VAL A 59 -17.18 -9.34 10.30
CA VAL A 59 -16.23 -9.73 11.35
C VAL A 59 -15.30 -8.58 11.70
N HIS A 60 -15.19 -8.27 12.99
CA HIS A 60 -14.21 -7.31 13.50
C HIS A 60 -13.03 -8.01 14.17
N ILE A 61 -11.82 -7.81 13.63
CA ILE A 61 -10.58 -8.24 14.27
C ILE A 61 -9.90 -7.03 14.88
N THR A 62 -9.74 -7.03 16.19
CA THR A 62 -9.06 -5.96 16.92
C THR A 62 -7.77 -6.47 17.53
N ILE A 63 -6.62 -5.86 17.18
CA ILE A 63 -5.33 -6.15 17.76
C ILE A 63 -5.00 -5.01 18.73
N THR A 64 -5.08 -5.31 20.03
CA THR A 64 -4.94 -4.33 21.10
C THR A 64 -3.48 -4.15 21.51
N ASN A 65 -3.23 -3.20 22.38
CA ASN A 65 -1.90 -2.81 22.86
C ASN A 65 -1.03 -4.03 23.20
N ASN A 66 0.11 -4.14 22.52
CA ASN A 66 1.08 -5.23 22.61
C ASN A 66 0.62 -6.57 22.02
N GLY A 67 -0.58 -6.67 21.42
CA GLY A 67 -0.97 -7.82 20.63
C GLY A 67 -0.23 -7.84 19.29
N SER A 68 0.07 -9.03 18.80
CA SER A 68 0.65 -9.20 17.47
C SER A 68 0.12 -10.45 16.77
N VAL A 69 0.07 -10.38 15.43
CA VAL A 69 -0.10 -11.56 14.58
C VAL A 69 1.17 -11.71 13.77
N GLU A 70 1.92 -12.78 14.01
CA GLU A 70 3.20 -13.04 13.36
C GLU A 70 3.14 -14.36 12.59
N ARG A 71 3.48 -14.34 11.30
CA ARG A 71 3.48 -15.56 10.48
C ARG A 71 4.80 -15.77 9.77
N THR A 72 5.22 -17.03 9.78
CA THR A 72 6.36 -17.51 9.01
C THR A 72 5.82 -18.33 7.83
N GLY A 73 6.13 -17.90 6.60
CA GLY A 73 5.81 -18.66 5.40
C GLY A 73 4.40 -18.52 4.83
N GLN A 74 3.51 -17.77 5.48
CA GLN A 74 2.11 -17.60 5.05
C GLN A 74 1.61 -16.17 5.32
N LYS A 75 0.45 -15.83 4.75
CA LYS A 75 -0.29 -14.60 5.05
C LYS A 75 -0.65 -14.57 6.55
N ALA A 76 -0.54 -13.40 7.19
CA ALA A 76 -0.92 -13.27 8.61
C ALA A 76 -2.45 -13.17 8.75
N ILE A 77 -3.08 -12.35 7.92
CA ILE A 77 -4.54 -12.17 7.88
C ILE A 77 -5.00 -12.33 6.43
N LYS A 78 -6.06 -13.09 6.23
CA LYS A 78 -6.75 -13.14 4.93
C LYS A 78 -8.25 -13.35 5.10
N ASN A 79 -9.06 -12.82 4.19
CA ASN A 79 -10.36 -13.38 3.90
C ASN A 79 -10.23 -14.41 2.77
N THR A 80 -11.09 -15.40 2.74
CA THR A 80 -10.99 -16.55 1.82
C THR A 80 -12.03 -16.53 0.73
N ASP A 81 -13.00 -15.63 0.83
CA ASP A 81 -14.17 -15.71 -0.03
C ASP A 81 -14.47 -14.36 -0.66
N SER A 82 -14.74 -14.38 -1.96
CA SER A 82 -15.25 -13.22 -2.68
C SER A 82 -16.62 -12.75 -2.17
N GLU A 83 -17.24 -13.53 -1.31
CA GLU A 83 -18.55 -13.24 -0.73
C GLU A 83 -18.48 -12.67 0.70
N THR A 84 -17.31 -12.69 1.39
CA THR A 84 -17.20 -12.08 2.72
C THR A 84 -17.05 -10.57 2.61
N ALA A 85 -18.07 -9.83 3.04
CA ALA A 85 -18.10 -8.37 3.05
C ALA A 85 -18.08 -7.83 4.49
N GLY A 86 -17.76 -6.53 4.64
CA GLY A 86 -17.88 -5.83 5.92
C GLY A 86 -16.79 -6.17 6.96
N THR A 87 -15.72 -6.85 6.58
CA THR A 87 -14.63 -7.15 7.53
C THR A 87 -13.89 -5.89 7.96
N ILE A 88 -13.73 -5.70 9.27
CA ILE A 88 -12.98 -4.58 9.85
C ILE A 88 -11.77 -5.12 10.62
N LEU A 89 -10.59 -4.65 10.24
CA LEU A 89 -9.34 -4.90 10.96
C LEU A 89 -8.87 -3.62 11.65
N THR A 90 -8.79 -3.63 12.96
CA THR A 90 -8.26 -2.51 13.76
C THR A 90 -6.97 -2.91 14.46
N ILE A 91 -5.88 -2.18 14.19
CA ILE A 91 -4.57 -2.39 14.80
C ILE A 91 -4.23 -1.17 15.64
N HIS A 92 -4.17 -1.36 16.95
CA HIS A 92 -3.86 -0.29 17.90
C HIS A 92 -2.37 0.05 17.92
N SER A 93 -2.05 1.22 18.43
CA SER A 93 -0.66 1.65 18.66
C SER A 93 0.08 0.63 19.52
N GLY A 94 1.34 0.34 19.17
CA GLY A 94 2.17 -0.69 19.82
C GLY A 94 1.87 -2.13 19.39
N SER A 95 0.85 -2.35 18.56
CA SER A 95 0.49 -3.67 18.02
C SER A 95 1.07 -3.88 16.63
N SER A 96 1.16 -5.14 16.19
CA SER A 96 1.71 -5.46 14.87
C SER A 96 1.05 -6.64 14.17
N VAL A 97 1.08 -6.59 12.83
CA VAL A 97 0.75 -7.70 11.95
C VAL A 97 1.93 -7.89 10.99
N THR A 98 2.55 -9.06 11.04
CA THR A 98 3.76 -9.32 10.26
C THR A 98 3.72 -10.67 9.56
N SER A 99 4.40 -10.74 8.41
CA SER A 99 4.70 -11.99 7.73
C SER A 99 6.16 -11.96 7.26
N THR A 100 6.88 -13.08 7.40
CA THR A 100 8.30 -13.16 7.00
C THR A 100 8.51 -13.75 5.62
N ALA A 101 7.48 -14.34 4.98
CA ALA A 101 7.67 -15.03 3.71
C ALA A 101 6.49 -14.93 2.74
N ALA A 102 5.47 -14.12 3.05
CA ALA A 102 4.28 -13.93 2.21
C ALA A 102 3.71 -12.52 2.37
N ASN A 103 2.58 -12.25 1.71
CA ASN A 103 1.80 -11.05 1.98
C ASN A 103 1.37 -11.04 3.44
N THR A 104 1.40 -9.88 4.09
CA THR A 104 0.95 -9.79 5.48
C THR A 104 -0.56 -9.85 5.57
N ILE A 105 -1.24 -8.98 4.84
CA ILE A 105 -2.70 -8.99 4.71
C ILE A 105 -3.05 -9.26 3.26
N SER A 106 -4.01 -10.14 3.02
CA SER A 106 -4.57 -10.40 1.70
C SER A 106 -6.08 -10.32 1.76
N THR A 107 -6.64 -9.37 1.02
CA THR A 107 -8.07 -9.27 0.83
C THR A 107 -8.42 -9.99 -0.47
N GLU A 108 -9.29 -10.98 -0.40
CA GLU A 108 -9.79 -11.76 -1.53
C GLU A 108 -11.32 -11.70 -1.47
N GLY A 109 -11.93 -10.58 -1.90
CA GLY A 109 -13.37 -10.40 -1.82
C GLY A 109 -13.76 -8.94 -1.56
N GLY A 110 -15.02 -8.71 -1.28
CA GLY A 110 -15.62 -7.38 -1.13
C GLY A 110 -15.08 -6.57 0.05
N GLU A 111 -15.80 -5.56 0.39
CA GLU A 111 -15.49 -4.49 1.35
C GLU A 111 -14.65 -4.95 2.57
N PHE A 112 -13.44 -4.47 2.65
CA PHE A 112 -12.54 -4.71 3.77
C PHE A 112 -12.02 -3.38 4.30
N GLU A 113 -12.17 -3.13 5.58
CA GLU A 113 -11.70 -1.92 6.24
C GLU A 113 -10.46 -2.20 7.10
N ILE A 114 -9.39 -1.44 6.91
CA ILE A 114 -8.17 -1.52 7.72
C ILE A 114 -7.94 -0.20 8.43
N ASN A 115 -7.98 -0.22 9.76
CA ASN A 115 -7.67 0.91 10.63
C ASN A 115 -6.33 0.64 11.34
N ASN A 116 -5.24 1.23 10.86
CA ASN A 116 -3.91 1.00 11.38
C ASN A 116 -3.38 2.16 12.19
N SER A 117 -3.11 1.93 13.48
CA SER A 117 -2.32 2.81 14.34
C SER A 117 -1.03 2.13 14.84
N GLY A 118 -0.79 0.87 14.44
CA GLY A 118 0.36 0.04 14.77
C GLY A 118 1.27 -0.19 13.56
N THR A 119 1.77 -1.40 13.41
CA THR A 119 2.67 -1.77 12.30
C THR A 119 2.11 -2.92 11.48
N ILE A 120 2.04 -2.75 10.17
CA ILE A 120 1.80 -3.81 9.19
C ILE A 120 3.08 -3.95 8.37
N SER A 121 3.72 -5.13 8.39
CA SER A 121 5.00 -5.28 7.70
C SER A 121 5.29 -6.67 7.18
N THR A 122 6.12 -6.71 6.12
CA THR A 122 6.75 -7.93 5.59
C THR A 122 8.14 -7.60 5.06
N ASN A 123 9.02 -8.61 5.03
CA ASN A 123 10.38 -8.46 4.53
C ASN A 123 10.56 -9.05 3.11
N VAL A 124 9.49 -9.55 2.46
CA VAL A 124 9.67 -10.33 1.21
C VAL A 124 8.58 -10.12 0.17
N SER A 125 7.44 -9.50 0.50
CA SER A 125 6.30 -9.45 -0.42
C SER A 125 5.50 -8.16 -0.27
N LYS A 126 4.18 -8.23 -0.17
CA LYS A 126 3.29 -7.09 0.01
C LYS A 126 2.84 -7.00 1.47
N ALA A 127 2.86 -5.80 2.04
CA ALA A 127 2.23 -5.59 3.35
C ALA A 127 0.71 -5.78 3.23
N ILE A 128 0.10 -5.23 2.18
CA ILE A 128 -1.32 -5.41 1.88
C ILE A 128 -1.48 -5.77 0.40
N SER A 129 -2.13 -6.89 0.13
CA SER A 129 -2.49 -7.35 -1.21
C SER A 129 -4.00 -7.26 -1.38
N LEU A 130 -4.44 -6.41 -2.30
CA LEU A 130 -5.83 -6.20 -2.67
C LEU A 130 -6.13 -7.05 -3.91
N PHE A 131 -6.29 -8.34 -3.71
CA PHE A 131 -6.54 -9.26 -4.80
C PHE A 131 -8.04 -9.44 -4.96
N ASP A 132 -8.57 -9.08 -6.12
CA ASP A 132 -10.01 -9.23 -6.43
C ASP A 132 -10.94 -8.53 -5.42
N SER A 133 -10.51 -7.36 -4.92
CA SER A 133 -11.22 -6.66 -3.84
C SER A 133 -11.57 -5.26 -4.26
N ASP A 134 -12.86 -4.99 -4.36
CA ASP A 134 -13.39 -3.66 -4.61
C ASP A 134 -13.83 -2.98 -3.32
N GLY A 135 -13.76 -1.65 -3.28
CA GLY A 135 -14.28 -0.87 -2.16
C GLY A 135 -13.45 -0.96 -0.86
N VAL A 136 -12.21 -1.45 -0.93
CA VAL A 136 -11.36 -1.55 0.26
C VAL A 136 -11.03 -0.16 0.82
N SER A 137 -11.15 -0.01 2.13
CA SER A 137 -10.78 1.20 2.86
C SER A 137 -9.57 0.96 3.76
N ILE A 138 -8.52 1.77 3.58
CA ILE A 138 -7.31 1.71 4.40
C ILE A 138 -7.10 3.08 5.04
N THR A 139 -7.18 3.13 6.36
CA THR A 139 -6.84 4.30 7.17
C THR A 139 -5.56 4.01 7.95
N ASN A 140 -4.47 4.69 7.58
CA ASN A 140 -3.22 4.66 8.31
C ASN A 140 -3.11 5.90 9.18
N ASN A 141 -3.37 5.75 10.45
CA ASN A 141 -3.41 6.84 11.43
C ASN A 141 -2.01 7.40 11.72
N SER A 142 -1.95 8.54 12.38
CA SER A 142 -0.69 9.11 12.87
C SER A 142 0.07 8.12 13.75
N GLY A 143 1.35 7.89 13.43
CA GLY A 143 2.19 6.87 14.07
C GLY A 143 2.00 5.45 13.52
N GLY A 144 1.00 5.20 12.67
CA GLY A 144 0.83 3.93 11.98
C GLY A 144 1.88 3.72 10.88
N ILE A 145 2.37 2.52 10.74
CA ILE A 145 3.40 2.13 9.78
C ILE A 145 2.88 0.98 8.90
N ILE A 146 2.95 1.16 7.60
CA ILE A 146 2.70 0.09 6.61
C ILE A 146 3.94 -0.01 5.73
N LYS A 147 4.65 -1.14 5.78
CA LYS A 147 5.93 -1.27 5.06
C LYS A 147 6.18 -2.67 4.51
N SER A 148 6.98 -2.72 3.43
CA SER A 148 7.47 -3.98 2.87
C SER A 148 8.83 -3.81 2.19
N ASP A 149 9.51 -4.92 1.93
CA ASP A 149 10.68 -4.97 1.04
C ASP A 149 10.27 -5.18 -0.43
N GLY A 150 8.99 -5.22 -0.74
CA GLY A 150 8.43 -5.28 -2.08
C GLY A 150 7.42 -4.15 -2.30
N ASN A 151 6.39 -4.41 -3.10
CA ASN A 151 5.27 -3.49 -3.21
C ASN A 151 4.49 -3.45 -1.89
N THR A 152 4.31 -2.28 -1.29
CA THR A 152 3.73 -2.21 0.05
C THR A 152 2.22 -2.42 0.01
N ILE A 153 1.50 -1.66 -0.81
CA ILE A 153 0.08 -1.88 -1.08
C ILE A 153 -0.06 -2.18 -2.57
N LEU A 154 -0.56 -3.36 -2.91
CA LEU A 154 -0.71 -3.78 -4.30
C LEU A 154 -2.14 -4.20 -4.58
N GLY A 155 -2.79 -3.49 -5.51
CA GLY A 155 -3.97 -3.94 -6.22
C GLY A 155 -3.61 -4.96 -7.29
N SER A 156 -4.51 -5.89 -7.61
CA SER A 156 -4.26 -6.91 -8.64
C SER A 156 -4.24 -6.29 -10.04
N ALA A 157 -3.35 -6.80 -10.87
CA ALA A 157 -3.21 -6.38 -12.27
C ALA A 157 -4.37 -6.83 -13.17
N SER A 158 -5.13 -7.84 -12.77
CA SER A 158 -6.11 -8.49 -13.65
C SER A 158 -7.55 -8.44 -13.14
N THR A 159 -7.76 -8.16 -11.87
CA THR A 159 -9.07 -8.30 -11.22
C THR A 159 -9.53 -7.07 -10.44
N GLY A 160 -8.74 -5.99 -10.52
CA GLY A 160 -9.11 -4.71 -9.94
C GLY A 160 -8.77 -4.55 -8.46
N ALA A 161 -8.77 -3.33 -8.05
CA ALA A 161 -8.88 -2.81 -6.68
C ALA A 161 -9.71 -1.53 -6.80
N ASP A 162 -10.85 -1.66 -7.51
CA ASP A 162 -11.71 -0.54 -7.84
C ASP A 162 -12.26 0.12 -6.58
N ASN A 163 -12.49 1.42 -6.64
CA ASN A 163 -13.05 2.20 -5.55
C ASN A 163 -12.28 2.09 -4.22
N THR A 164 -11.02 1.66 -4.26
CA THR A 164 -10.17 1.61 -3.05
C THR A 164 -9.93 3.02 -2.52
N THR A 165 -10.10 3.19 -1.22
CA THR A 165 -9.82 4.44 -0.52
C THR A 165 -8.64 4.25 0.44
N ILE A 166 -7.64 5.14 0.36
CA ILE A 166 -6.49 5.16 1.26
C ILE A 166 -6.38 6.54 1.90
N VAL A 167 -6.44 6.59 3.22
CA VAL A 167 -6.19 7.79 4.01
C VAL A 167 -4.92 7.58 4.83
N ASN A 168 -3.88 8.38 4.58
CA ASN A 168 -2.61 8.26 5.27
C ASN A 168 -2.29 9.49 6.11
N SER A 169 -2.09 9.27 7.40
CA SER A 169 -1.54 10.25 8.35
C SER A 169 -0.26 9.74 9.03
N GLY A 170 0.16 8.51 8.74
CA GLY A 170 1.36 7.83 9.20
C GLY A 170 2.37 7.64 8.06
N GLU A 171 3.02 6.49 8.03
CA GLU A 171 4.02 6.15 7.03
C GLU A 171 3.59 4.93 6.19
N ILE A 172 3.67 5.05 4.86
CA ILE A 172 3.48 3.95 3.90
C ILE A 172 4.71 3.90 3.00
N PHE A 173 5.48 2.81 3.04
CA PHE A 173 6.72 2.80 2.27
C PHE A 173 7.22 1.42 1.86
N SER A 174 7.96 1.38 0.74
CA SER A 174 8.78 0.26 0.33
C SER A 174 10.24 0.53 0.68
N THR A 175 10.91 -0.46 1.26
CA THR A 175 12.34 -0.43 1.61
C THR A 175 13.23 -1.05 0.54
N GLU A 176 12.66 -1.72 -0.45
CA GLU A 176 13.39 -2.29 -1.57
C GLU A 176 14.12 -1.20 -2.37
N THR A 177 15.41 -1.40 -2.60
CA THR A 177 16.24 -0.45 -3.37
C THR A 177 16.38 -0.80 -4.84
N GLY A 178 15.81 -1.93 -5.27
CA GLY A 178 15.85 -2.45 -6.64
C GLY A 178 14.83 -1.80 -7.58
N ASP A 179 14.52 -2.48 -8.69
CA ASP A 179 13.78 -1.94 -9.82
C ASP A 179 12.28 -2.32 -9.83
N SER A 180 11.77 -3.01 -8.81
CA SER A 180 10.46 -3.68 -8.90
C SER A 180 9.52 -3.40 -7.73
N SER A 181 9.70 -2.29 -7.01
CA SER A 181 8.87 -2.01 -5.84
C SER A 181 8.34 -0.58 -5.81
N SER A 182 7.14 -0.46 -5.29
CA SER A 182 6.43 0.80 -5.09
C SER A 182 5.78 0.81 -3.70
N ALA A 183 5.52 1.99 -3.16
CA ALA A 183 4.73 2.08 -1.93
C ALA A 183 3.26 1.72 -2.18
N ILE A 184 2.67 2.22 -3.26
CA ILE A 184 1.27 1.95 -3.61
C ILE A 184 1.16 1.71 -5.12
N ILE A 185 0.66 0.53 -5.50
CA ILE A 185 0.26 0.23 -6.88
C ILE A 185 -1.21 -0.16 -6.87
N LEU A 186 -2.07 0.67 -7.46
CA LEU A 186 -3.49 0.38 -7.65
C LEU A 186 -3.83 0.10 -9.12
N ALA A 187 -2.84 0.17 -10.02
CA ALA A 187 -2.94 -0.24 -11.41
C ALA A 187 -1.58 -0.71 -11.90
N ASP A 188 -1.42 -1.99 -12.13
CA ASP A 188 -0.14 -2.53 -12.63
C ASP A 188 -0.04 -2.43 -14.15
N SER A 189 -0.29 -3.49 -14.88
CA SER A 189 -0.18 -3.52 -16.35
C SER A 189 -1.48 -3.12 -17.06
N ASP A 190 -2.59 -3.15 -16.34
CA ASP A 190 -3.91 -2.87 -16.88
C ASP A 190 -4.42 -1.51 -16.41
N THR A 191 -5.10 -0.82 -17.30
CA THR A 191 -5.75 0.48 -17.04
C THR A 191 -7.16 0.32 -16.47
N THR A 192 -7.57 -0.91 -16.14
CA THR A 192 -8.93 -1.24 -15.74
C THR A 192 -9.30 -0.81 -14.33
N THR A 193 -8.33 -0.76 -13.39
CA THR A 193 -8.61 -0.26 -12.04
C THR A 193 -9.06 1.19 -12.07
N THR A 194 -10.23 1.46 -11.52
CA THR A 194 -10.88 2.77 -11.57
C THR A 194 -11.36 3.25 -10.20
N GLY A 195 -11.58 4.57 -10.09
CA GLY A 195 -12.27 5.16 -8.95
C GLY A 195 -11.50 5.15 -7.63
N THR A 196 -10.21 4.91 -7.65
CA THR A 196 -9.41 4.89 -6.41
C THR A 196 -9.21 6.31 -5.85
N ASN A 197 -9.19 6.42 -4.53
CA ASN A 197 -9.04 7.69 -3.84
C ASN A 197 -7.93 7.62 -2.78
N ILE A 198 -6.87 8.41 -2.95
CA ILE A 198 -5.78 8.50 -1.98
C ILE A 198 -5.75 9.90 -1.37
N THR A 199 -5.79 9.97 -0.05
CA THR A 199 -5.57 11.20 0.72
C THR A 199 -4.35 11.03 1.61
N ASN A 200 -3.30 11.79 1.33
CA ASN A 200 -2.12 11.89 2.20
C ASN A 200 -2.23 13.18 3.01
N ASN A 201 -2.56 13.03 4.27
CA ASN A 201 -2.78 14.15 5.19
C ASN A 201 -1.48 14.86 5.57
N SER A 202 -1.60 16.04 6.17
CA SER A 202 -0.46 16.73 6.76
C SER A 202 0.23 15.84 7.81
N GLY A 203 1.55 15.72 7.68
CA GLY A 203 2.37 14.78 8.50
C GLY A 203 2.42 13.35 7.95
N GLY A 204 1.56 12.96 7.03
CA GLY A 204 1.64 11.65 6.37
C GLY A 204 2.80 11.57 5.39
N GLU A 205 3.51 10.45 5.39
CA GLU A 205 4.60 10.20 4.46
C GLU A 205 4.33 8.94 3.62
N ILE A 206 4.53 9.05 2.30
CA ILE A 206 4.47 7.94 1.36
C ILE A 206 5.77 7.95 0.56
N TYR A 207 6.59 6.90 0.66
CA TYR A 207 7.86 6.91 -0.05
C TYR A 207 8.30 5.52 -0.54
N ASN A 208 9.16 5.54 -1.56
CA ASN A 208 9.77 4.37 -2.16
C ASN A 208 11.29 4.54 -2.18
N ALA A 209 12.03 3.51 -1.76
CA ALA A 209 13.49 3.47 -1.80
C ALA A 209 14.04 2.97 -3.15
N GLY A 210 13.21 2.38 -4.00
CA GLY A 210 13.56 1.79 -5.29
C GLY A 210 13.43 2.75 -6.48
N ASN A 211 13.67 2.21 -7.67
CA ASN A 211 13.64 2.96 -8.92
C ASN A 211 12.22 3.15 -9.48
N ASP A 212 11.27 2.32 -9.08
CA ASP A 212 9.89 2.42 -9.56
C ASP A 212 9.14 3.61 -8.97
N SER A 213 7.94 3.83 -9.48
CA SER A 213 7.08 4.92 -9.02
C SER A 213 6.68 4.69 -7.56
N THR A 214 6.62 5.75 -6.77
CA THR A 214 6.14 5.64 -5.38
C THR A 214 4.66 5.29 -5.34
N ILE A 215 3.86 5.97 -6.17
CA ILE A 215 2.42 5.71 -6.32
C ILE A 215 2.10 5.47 -7.80
N VAL A 216 1.31 4.45 -8.09
CA VAL A 216 0.77 4.14 -9.42
C VAL A 216 -0.74 4.11 -9.36
N LEU A 217 -1.41 4.92 -10.19
CA LEU A 217 -2.87 5.03 -10.26
C LEU A 217 -3.41 4.56 -11.62
N GLY A 218 -4.56 3.90 -11.57
CA GLY A 218 -5.37 3.55 -12.75
C GLY A 218 -6.16 4.73 -13.31
N ALA A 219 -7.33 4.45 -13.87
CA ALA A 219 -8.18 5.50 -14.46
C ALA A 219 -9.13 6.13 -13.42
N SER A 220 -9.60 7.34 -13.68
CA SER A 220 -10.62 8.03 -12.88
C SER A 220 -10.31 8.10 -11.37
N SER A 221 -9.03 8.13 -11.03
CA SER A 221 -8.55 8.11 -9.65
C SER A 221 -8.24 9.52 -9.16
N THR A 222 -8.35 9.72 -7.85
CA THR A 222 -8.00 10.98 -7.20
C THR A 222 -6.88 10.78 -6.19
N LEU A 223 -5.96 11.72 -6.13
CA LEU A 223 -4.92 11.79 -5.12
C LEU A 223 -4.85 13.21 -4.57
N THR A 224 -5.07 13.36 -3.27
CA THR A 224 -4.90 14.62 -2.54
C THR A 224 -3.70 14.51 -1.61
N ASN A 225 -2.73 15.41 -1.77
CA ASN A 225 -1.53 15.42 -0.95
C ASN A 225 -1.36 16.72 -0.17
N SER A 226 -1.45 16.62 1.14
CA SER A 226 -1.07 17.66 2.11
C SER A 226 0.19 17.29 2.92
N GLY A 227 0.67 16.05 2.76
CA GLY A 227 1.86 15.50 3.39
C GLY A 227 3.04 15.42 2.44
N SER A 228 3.79 14.34 2.50
CA SER A 228 4.98 14.12 1.70
C SER A 228 4.87 12.84 0.87
N ILE A 229 5.11 12.95 -0.45
CA ILE A 229 5.23 11.82 -1.37
C ILE A 229 6.61 11.89 -2.01
N LYS A 230 7.43 10.86 -1.82
CA LYS A 230 8.85 10.90 -2.24
C LYS A 230 9.28 9.63 -2.96
N ASN A 231 10.04 9.78 -4.04
CA ASN A 231 10.94 8.72 -4.47
C ASN A 231 12.32 9.00 -3.86
N ASN A 232 12.72 8.18 -2.87
CA ASN A 232 13.96 8.40 -2.12
C ASN A 232 15.21 7.96 -2.90
N LYS A 233 15.05 7.20 -3.99
CA LYS A 233 16.18 6.76 -4.82
C LYS A 233 16.72 7.88 -5.68
N SER A 234 15.85 8.64 -6.33
CA SER A 234 16.24 9.76 -7.19
C SER A 234 15.08 10.71 -7.46
N VAL A 235 15.38 12.00 -7.48
CA VAL A 235 14.42 13.04 -7.92
C VAL A 235 14.04 12.92 -9.40
N SER A 236 14.83 12.21 -10.20
CA SER A 236 14.52 11.96 -11.61
C SER A 236 13.53 10.79 -11.79
N ASN A 237 13.32 9.98 -10.75
CA ASN A 237 12.34 8.91 -10.75
C ASN A 237 10.91 9.46 -10.55
N LYS A 238 9.95 8.61 -10.82
CA LYS A 238 8.53 8.97 -10.67
C LYS A 238 8.11 8.88 -9.20
N ALA A 239 7.61 9.96 -8.64
CA ALA A 239 6.88 9.92 -7.38
C ALA A 239 5.44 9.45 -7.63
N ILE A 240 4.81 9.94 -8.70
CA ILE A 240 3.42 9.59 -9.04
C ILE A 240 3.36 9.23 -10.52
N GLN A 241 2.78 8.07 -10.83
CA GLN A 241 2.51 7.63 -12.20
C GLN A 241 1.01 7.43 -12.39
N LEU A 242 0.44 8.07 -13.41
CA LEU A 242 -0.94 7.96 -13.84
C LEU A 242 -0.97 7.06 -15.08
N LYS A 243 -1.43 5.82 -14.94
CA LYS A 243 -1.48 4.84 -16.03
C LYS A 243 -2.78 4.93 -16.83
N GLY A 244 -3.86 5.45 -16.24
CA GLY A 244 -5.17 5.60 -16.88
C GLY A 244 -5.54 7.04 -17.20
N ASN A 245 -6.75 7.21 -17.72
CA ASN A 245 -7.34 8.50 -18.08
C ASN A 245 -8.06 9.15 -16.90
N ASN A 246 -8.29 10.46 -17.00
CA ASN A 246 -9.16 11.24 -16.10
C ASN A 246 -8.73 11.22 -14.62
N ASN A 247 -7.45 11.06 -14.34
CA ASN A 247 -6.95 11.17 -12.97
C ASN A 247 -6.79 12.62 -12.53
N THR A 248 -6.99 12.87 -11.24
CA THR A 248 -6.75 14.18 -10.64
C THR A 248 -5.78 14.05 -9.47
N VAL A 249 -4.66 14.75 -9.57
CA VAL A 249 -3.71 14.92 -8.47
C VAL A 249 -3.86 16.32 -7.91
N THR A 250 -4.21 16.47 -6.64
CA THR A 250 -4.33 17.76 -5.96
C THR A 250 -3.20 17.93 -4.96
N LEU A 251 -2.38 18.93 -5.14
CA LEU A 251 -1.35 19.35 -4.19
C LEU A 251 -1.95 20.44 -3.29
N LYS A 252 -2.08 20.13 -2.01
CA LYS A 252 -2.81 20.95 -1.06
C LYS A 252 -1.91 21.39 0.10
N ASP A 253 -2.17 22.56 0.63
CA ASP A 253 -1.49 23.15 1.78
C ASP A 253 0.05 23.21 1.58
N ALA A 254 0.83 22.51 2.39
CA ALA A 254 2.27 22.41 2.27
C ALA A 254 2.72 21.05 1.70
N GLY A 255 1.84 20.34 1.02
CA GLY A 255 2.13 19.00 0.47
C GLY A 255 3.34 19.02 -0.46
N ILE A 256 4.24 18.08 -0.28
CA ILE A 256 5.51 17.97 -1.01
C ILE A 256 5.49 16.73 -1.90
N VAL A 257 5.97 16.88 -3.14
CA VAL A 257 6.27 15.75 -4.03
C VAL A 257 7.72 15.83 -4.44
N VAL A 258 8.51 14.80 -4.14
CA VAL A 258 9.90 14.67 -4.55
C VAL A 258 10.01 13.55 -5.59
N GLY A 259 10.23 13.94 -6.83
CA GLY A 259 10.18 13.08 -8.02
C GLY A 259 9.15 13.56 -9.02
N LYS A 260 9.07 12.90 -10.17
CA LYS A 260 8.19 13.29 -11.27
C LYS A 260 6.75 12.86 -11.06
N ILE A 261 5.82 13.70 -11.49
CA ILE A 261 4.42 13.33 -11.72
C ILE A 261 4.27 13.03 -13.20
N LYS A 262 4.05 11.75 -13.55
CA LYS A 262 4.04 11.30 -14.94
C LYS A 262 2.68 10.74 -15.35
N ALA A 263 2.06 11.33 -16.38
CA ALA A 263 1.00 10.67 -17.14
C ALA A 263 1.61 9.70 -18.17
N ALA A 264 1.05 8.51 -18.30
CA ALA A 264 1.48 7.54 -19.29
C ALA A 264 1.17 8.02 -20.71
N ASN A 265 1.93 7.54 -21.68
CA ASN A 265 1.69 7.89 -23.09
C ASN A 265 0.31 7.43 -23.53
N GLY A 266 -0.41 8.27 -24.27
CA GLY A 266 -1.74 7.97 -24.80
C GLY A 266 -2.87 8.14 -23.77
N THR A 267 -2.59 8.50 -22.54
CA THR A 267 -3.64 8.85 -21.56
C THR A 267 -4.09 10.29 -21.74
N THR A 268 -5.37 10.56 -21.43
CA THR A 268 -6.00 11.87 -21.59
C THR A 268 -6.79 12.27 -20.36
N GLY A 269 -7.09 13.57 -20.20
CA GLY A 269 -7.93 14.09 -19.12
C GLY A 269 -7.27 14.08 -17.75
N ASN A 270 -5.96 13.81 -17.66
CA ASN A 270 -5.24 13.83 -16.39
C ASN A 270 -4.96 15.28 -15.97
N LYS A 271 -5.13 15.55 -14.67
CA LYS A 271 -5.05 16.90 -14.10
C LYS A 271 -4.11 16.97 -12.91
N LEU A 272 -3.35 18.06 -12.84
CA LEU A 272 -2.62 18.45 -11.64
C LEU A 272 -3.20 19.77 -11.13
N ARG A 273 -3.80 19.71 -9.94
CA ARG A 273 -4.44 20.83 -9.26
C ARG A 273 -3.56 21.38 -8.14
N PHE A 274 -3.52 22.68 -8.03
CA PHE A 274 -2.78 23.37 -6.98
C PHE A 274 -3.73 24.07 -6.01
N ASN A 275 -3.57 23.75 -4.72
CA ASN A 275 -4.31 24.37 -3.62
C ASN A 275 -3.36 24.73 -2.47
N HIS A 276 -2.37 25.55 -2.75
CA HIS A 276 -1.36 25.96 -1.77
C HIS A 276 -1.66 27.26 -1.02
N GLY A 277 -2.76 27.92 -1.36
CA GLY A 277 -3.11 29.23 -0.85
C GLY A 277 -2.32 30.39 -1.49
N VAL A 278 -2.72 31.59 -1.09
CA VAL A 278 -2.18 32.86 -1.65
C VAL A 278 -0.71 33.07 -1.28
N GLY A 279 0.08 33.54 -2.22
CA GLY A 279 1.48 33.98 -1.98
C GLY A 279 2.49 32.85 -1.86
N ARG A 280 2.15 31.63 -2.26
CA ARG A 280 3.07 30.48 -2.26
C ARG A 280 3.55 30.16 -3.67
N ALA A 281 4.81 29.77 -3.79
CA ALA A 281 5.39 29.20 -5.01
C ALA A 281 5.55 27.70 -4.82
N TYR A 282 5.26 26.92 -5.84
CA TYR A 282 5.46 25.49 -5.87
C TYR A 282 6.28 25.08 -7.08
N TYR A 283 7.29 24.24 -6.85
CA TYR A 283 8.08 23.67 -7.93
C TYR A 283 7.53 22.27 -8.26
N TYR A 284 7.33 21.98 -9.53
CA TYR A 284 6.85 20.69 -10.00
C TYR A 284 7.69 20.18 -11.16
N ASP A 285 7.82 18.86 -11.25
CA ASP A 285 8.38 18.16 -12.40
C ASP A 285 7.31 17.20 -12.96
N ILE A 286 6.83 17.48 -14.17
CA ILE A 286 5.77 16.71 -14.81
C ILE A 286 6.21 16.21 -16.18
N SER A 287 5.64 15.07 -16.59
CA SER A 287 5.80 14.54 -17.94
C SER A 287 4.51 13.87 -18.41
N GLY A 288 4.31 13.84 -19.74
CA GLY A 288 3.09 13.34 -20.35
C GLY A 288 2.00 14.40 -20.46
N ASP A 289 0.78 13.99 -20.79
CA ASP A 289 -0.36 14.89 -20.98
C ASP A 289 -1.05 15.17 -19.63
N LEU A 290 -0.73 16.31 -19.04
CA LEU A 290 -1.26 16.79 -17.77
C LEU A 290 -1.73 18.23 -17.91
N THR A 291 -3.00 18.47 -17.63
CA THR A 291 -3.56 19.82 -17.51
C THR A 291 -3.24 20.36 -16.12
N LEU A 292 -2.65 21.57 -16.06
CA LEU A 292 -2.41 22.28 -14.80
C LEU A 292 -3.58 23.22 -14.54
N GLU A 293 -4.22 23.11 -13.38
CA GLU A 293 -5.36 23.95 -13.02
C GLU A 293 -5.32 24.36 -11.54
N ASP A 294 -6.02 25.44 -11.20
CA ASP A 294 -6.35 25.77 -9.81
C ASP A 294 -7.60 25.01 -9.34
N LEU A 295 -8.09 25.29 -8.14
CA LEU A 295 -9.28 24.64 -7.60
C LEU A 295 -10.58 25.00 -8.35
N ASP A 296 -10.61 26.17 -8.97
CA ASP A 296 -11.75 26.66 -9.73
C ASP A 296 -11.74 26.11 -11.17
N GLY A 297 -10.72 25.31 -11.53
CA GLY A 297 -10.55 24.74 -12.85
C GLY A 297 -9.93 25.68 -13.87
N ASN A 298 -9.42 26.84 -13.46
CA ASN A 298 -8.73 27.76 -14.36
C ASN A 298 -7.34 27.21 -14.67
N GLN A 299 -6.92 27.30 -15.93
CA GLN A 299 -5.58 26.89 -16.32
C GLN A 299 -4.52 27.73 -15.63
N VAL A 300 -3.60 27.06 -14.97
CA VAL A 300 -2.42 27.66 -14.38
C VAL A 300 -1.37 27.82 -15.48
N VAL A 301 -0.93 29.05 -15.70
CA VAL A 301 0.08 29.33 -16.71
C VAL A 301 1.42 28.76 -16.28
N LYS A 302 2.00 27.89 -17.09
CA LYS A 302 3.36 27.41 -16.91
C LYS A 302 4.32 28.62 -16.94
N GLY A 303 4.97 28.89 -15.83
CA GLY A 303 6.08 29.85 -15.84
C GLY A 303 7.17 29.37 -16.80
N SER A 304 7.74 30.24 -17.59
CA SER A 304 8.75 29.94 -18.60
C SER A 304 10.13 29.65 -18.00
N ALA A 305 10.24 28.63 -17.16
CA ALA A 305 11.51 28.06 -16.74
C ALA A 305 11.85 26.91 -17.67
N GLY A 306 12.68 27.19 -18.64
CA GLY A 306 13.09 26.42 -19.79
C GLY A 306 13.49 24.99 -19.60
N SER A 307 12.72 24.05 -19.51
CA SER A 307 12.75 22.71 -20.11
C SER A 307 11.41 22.03 -19.90
N VAL A 308 11.02 21.22 -20.86
CA VAL A 308 9.76 20.50 -20.90
C VAL A 308 9.49 19.83 -19.55
N GLY A 309 8.45 20.29 -18.83
CA GLY A 309 7.93 19.59 -17.66
C GLY A 309 8.33 20.15 -16.29
N GLN A 310 9.16 21.18 -16.19
CA GLN A 310 9.50 21.83 -14.92
C GLN A 310 8.92 23.24 -14.87
N GLY A 311 8.35 23.61 -13.74
CA GLY A 311 7.80 24.94 -13.55
C GLY A 311 7.63 25.33 -12.10
N ALA A 312 7.41 26.61 -11.88
CA ALA A 312 7.00 27.16 -10.60
C ALA A 312 5.62 27.80 -10.76
N VAL A 313 4.70 27.46 -9.86
CA VAL A 313 3.41 28.13 -9.76
C VAL A 313 3.50 29.14 -8.64
N SER A 314 3.23 30.40 -8.96
CA SER A 314 3.09 31.46 -7.97
C SER A 314 1.63 31.91 -7.93
N TYR A 315 0.98 31.73 -6.80
CA TYR A 315 -0.35 32.28 -6.56
C TYR A 315 -0.23 33.71 -6.06
N THR A 316 -0.40 34.67 -6.96
CA THR A 316 -0.66 36.06 -6.59
C THR A 316 -2.15 36.35 -6.81
N HIS A 317 -3.01 35.91 -5.92
CA HIS A 317 -4.35 36.47 -5.84
C HIS A 317 -4.25 37.82 -5.12
N LEU A 318 -4.12 38.90 -5.87
CA LEU A 318 -4.50 40.22 -5.43
C LEU A 318 -6.03 40.28 -5.51
N THR A 319 -6.72 39.88 -4.47
CA THR A 319 -8.06 40.40 -4.22
C THR A 319 -7.86 41.84 -3.83
N LEU A 320 -8.01 42.74 -4.77
CA LEU A 320 -8.24 44.15 -4.43
C LEU A 320 -9.46 44.21 -3.49
N PRO A 321 -9.32 44.80 -2.30
CA PRO A 321 -10.50 45.03 -1.47
C PRO A 321 -11.45 45.92 -2.24
N THR A 322 -12.63 45.39 -2.54
CA THR A 322 -13.74 46.14 -3.18
C THR A 322 -14.39 47.16 -2.23
N SER A 323 -13.64 47.77 -1.35
CA SER A 323 -14.13 48.81 -0.42
C SER A 323 -13.28 50.05 -0.46
N PHE A 324 -13.29 50.70 -1.59
CA PHE A 324 -13.04 52.16 -1.69
C PHE A 324 -13.96 52.75 -2.75
N LEU A 325 -15.23 52.84 -2.41
CA LEU A 325 -16.15 53.79 -2.97
C LEU A 325 -16.89 54.41 -1.77
N VAL A 326 -16.38 55.53 -1.32
CA VAL A 326 -17.15 56.61 -0.66
C VAL A 326 -17.03 57.83 -1.50
#